data_9cdcc16fbd4688ab0df7eadae890a373
#
_entry.id   9cdcc16fbd4688ab0df7eadae890a373
#
_cell.length_a   1.000
_cell.length_b   1.000
_cell.length_c   1.000
_cell.angle_alpha   90.00
_cell.angle_beta   90.00
_cell.angle_gamma   90.00
#
_symmetry.space_group_name_H-M   'P 1'
#
loop_
_entity.id
_entity.type
_entity.pdbx_description
1 polymer ?
#
loop_
_entity_poly.entity_id
_entity_poly.type
_entity_poly.pdbx_seq_one_letter_code
_entity_poly.pdbx_strand_id
1 'polypeptide(L)'
;PGTYEQLEQRSLALSEGLGKIASKAGVPLTQTRVASMMCAFFTPGPVVDWATAKKSDTKVYAKFFHHMLDAGVYLAPSQFEAAFMSVAHTPRDIERTLNAAQAAFKSL
;
A
#
# COMPACT_ATOMS: atom_id res chain seq x y z
N PRO A 1 12.21 22.50 -8.04
CA PRO A 1 13.08 21.54 -8.72
C PRO A 1 13.31 20.31 -7.84
N GLY A 2 13.23 19.13 -8.41
CA GLY A 2 13.45 17.88 -7.69
C GLY A 2 12.27 17.38 -6.87
N THR A 3 11.18 18.11 -6.77
CA THR A 3 10.00 17.73 -5.99
C THR A 3 9.33 16.48 -6.56
N TYR A 4 9.09 16.44 -7.85
CA TYR A 4 8.43 15.32 -8.50
C TYR A 4 9.32 14.06 -8.52
N GLU A 5 10.64 14.25 -8.68
CA GLU A 5 11.61 13.15 -8.58
C GLU A 5 11.62 12.54 -7.17
N GLN A 6 11.55 13.37 -6.13
CA GLN A 6 11.46 12.89 -4.75
C GLN A 6 10.16 12.12 -4.50
N LEU A 7 9.04 12.63 -5.00
CA LEU A 7 7.75 11.95 -4.90
C LEU A 7 7.80 10.58 -5.59
N GLU A 8 8.38 10.53 -6.79
CA GLU A 8 8.53 9.29 -7.54
C GLU A 8 9.36 8.27 -6.76
N GLN A 9 10.52 8.68 -6.26
CA GLN A 9 11.41 7.81 -5.50
C GLN A 9 10.77 7.28 -4.23
N ARG A 10 10.09 8.15 -3.47
CA ARG A 10 9.45 7.76 -2.22
C ARG A 10 8.25 6.84 -2.45
N SER A 11 7.45 7.15 -3.47
CA SER A 11 6.29 6.32 -3.82
C SER A 11 6.72 4.95 -4.32
N LEU A 12 7.78 4.89 -5.13
CA LEU A 12 8.36 3.64 -5.60
C LEU A 12 8.89 2.81 -4.43
N ALA A 13 9.62 3.43 -3.50
CA ALA A 13 10.16 2.75 -2.33
C ALA A 13 9.05 2.12 -1.48
N LEU A 14 7.96 2.84 -1.24
CA LEU A 14 6.81 2.31 -0.50
C LEU A 14 6.15 1.15 -1.25
N SER A 15 5.87 1.34 -2.53
CA SER A 15 5.22 0.32 -3.36
C SER A 15 6.04 -0.96 -3.47
N GLU A 16 7.32 -0.85 -3.75
CA GLU A 16 8.22 -2.01 -3.82
C GLU A 16 8.37 -2.71 -2.46
N GLY A 17 8.47 -1.93 -1.39
CA GLY A 17 8.56 -2.47 -0.04
C GLY A 17 7.33 -3.26 0.34
N LEU A 18 6.14 -2.73 0.07
CA LEU A 18 4.87 -3.43 0.32
C LEU A 18 4.78 -4.72 -0.50
N GLY A 19 5.17 -4.68 -1.76
CA GLY A 19 5.16 -5.86 -2.63
C GLY A 19 6.06 -6.98 -2.11
N LYS A 20 7.26 -6.63 -1.65
CA LYS A 20 8.21 -7.61 -1.06
C LYS A 20 7.66 -8.21 0.24
N ILE A 21 7.07 -7.39 1.10
CA ILE A 21 6.51 -7.82 2.37
C ILE A 21 5.33 -8.78 2.12
N ALA A 22 4.44 -8.41 1.21
CA ALA A 22 3.28 -9.25 0.86
C ALA A 22 3.72 -10.58 0.29
N SER A 23 4.70 -10.58 -0.62
CA SER A 23 5.25 -11.80 -1.22
C SER A 23 5.85 -12.73 -0.17
N LYS A 24 6.64 -12.19 0.77
CA LYS A 24 7.22 -12.96 1.87
C LYS A 24 6.16 -13.57 2.79
N ALA A 25 5.08 -12.85 3.02
CA ALA A 25 3.99 -13.30 3.89
C ALA A 25 3.02 -14.26 3.18
N GLY A 26 3.15 -14.43 1.87
CA GLY A 26 2.24 -15.24 1.08
C GLY A 26 0.87 -14.61 0.90
N VAL A 27 0.76 -13.29 1.03
CA VAL A 27 -0.50 -12.56 0.90
C VAL A 27 -0.65 -12.05 -0.53
N PRO A 28 -1.74 -12.41 -1.24
CA PRO A 28 -1.98 -11.88 -2.58
C PRO A 28 -2.17 -10.37 -2.52
N LEU A 29 -1.33 -9.64 -3.26
CA LEU A 29 -1.39 -8.19 -3.34
C LEU A 29 -1.02 -7.75 -4.75
N THR A 30 -1.89 -6.96 -5.36
CA THR A 30 -1.66 -6.30 -6.65
C THR A 30 -1.65 -4.81 -6.42
N GLN A 31 -0.62 -4.15 -6.90
CA GLN A 31 -0.50 -2.70 -6.78
C GLN A 31 -0.52 -2.04 -8.14
N THR A 32 -1.18 -0.89 -8.21
CA THR A 32 -1.12 0.02 -9.35
C THR A 32 -0.55 1.34 -8.86
N ARG A 33 0.29 1.97 -9.67
CA ARG A 33 0.91 3.24 -9.29
C ARG A 33 1.14 4.12 -10.51
N VAL A 34 0.79 5.40 -10.37
CA VAL A 34 1.14 6.45 -11.31
C VAL A 34 1.75 7.58 -10.48
N ALA A 35 3.06 7.74 -10.57
CA ALA A 35 3.82 8.71 -9.76
C ALA A 35 3.50 8.54 -8.26
N SER A 36 2.94 9.56 -7.61
CA SER A 36 2.61 9.55 -6.18
C SER A 36 1.22 8.99 -5.87
N MET A 37 0.45 8.62 -6.88
CA MET A 37 -0.88 8.02 -6.71
C MET A 37 -0.78 6.51 -6.82
N MET A 38 -1.25 5.80 -5.79
CA MET A 38 -1.10 4.35 -5.73
C MET A 38 -2.33 3.69 -5.11
N CYS A 39 -2.58 2.46 -5.54
CA CYS A 39 -3.60 1.59 -4.95
C CYS A 39 -2.97 0.23 -4.67
N ALA A 40 -3.40 -0.41 -3.59
CA ALA A 40 -3.03 -1.77 -3.26
C ALA A 40 -4.31 -2.59 -3.09
N PHE A 41 -4.41 -3.68 -3.84
CA PHE A 41 -5.59 -4.53 -3.87
C PHE A 41 -5.22 -5.93 -3.38
N PHE A 42 -5.99 -6.45 -2.44
CA PHE A 42 -5.79 -7.81 -1.91
C PHE A 42 -6.40 -8.84 -2.87
N THR A 43 -5.73 -9.02 -3.98
CA THR A 43 -6.08 -9.97 -5.03
C THR A 43 -4.80 -10.37 -5.77
N PRO A 44 -4.73 -11.59 -6.33
CA PRO A 44 -3.57 -11.97 -7.15
C PRO A 44 -3.48 -11.18 -8.46
N GLY A 45 -4.54 -10.44 -8.82
CA GLY A 45 -4.51 -9.61 -10.02
C GLY A 45 -4.69 -10.38 -11.33
N PRO A 46 -4.53 -9.70 -12.46
CA PRO A 46 -4.26 -8.26 -12.58
C PRO A 46 -5.47 -7.39 -12.25
N VAL A 47 -5.22 -6.09 -11.97
CA VAL A 47 -6.28 -5.11 -11.74
C VAL A 47 -6.15 -4.04 -12.82
N VAL A 48 -7.09 -4.03 -13.77
CA VAL A 48 -7.06 -3.14 -14.94
C VAL A 48 -8.36 -2.35 -15.11
N ASP A 49 -9.42 -2.74 -14.39
CA ASP A 49 -10.73 -2.09 -14.42
C ASP A 49 -11.49 -2.36 -13.12
N TRP A 50 -12.73 -1.85 -13.03
CA TRP A 50 -13.57 -2.09 -11.86
C TRP A 50 -13.91 -3.58 -11.68
N ALA A 51 -14.15 -4.29 -12.78
CA ALA A 51 -14.51 -5.71 -12.71
C ALA A 51 -13.41 -6.56 -12.08
N THR A 52 -12.14 -6.24 -12.34
CA THR A 52 -11.00 -6.91 -11.73
C THR A 52 -10.71 -6.39 -10.33
N ALA A 53 -10.88 -5.08 -10.09
CA ALA A 53 -10.67 -4.48 -8.78
C ALA A 53 -11.65 -5.04 -7.73
N LYS A 54 -12.91 -5.19 -8.06
CA LYS A 54 -13.93 -5.68 -7.11
C LYS A 54 -13.75 -7.14 -6.67
N LYS A 55 -12.84 -7.88 -7.30
CA LYS A 55 -12.45 -9.22 -6.86
C LYS A 55 -11.55 -9.21 -5.63
N SER A 56 -11.10 -8.04 -5.21
CA SER A 56 -10.25 -7.89 -4.04
C SER A 56 -10.95 -8.29 -2.76
N ASP A 57 -10.19 -8.86 -1.82
CA ASP A 57 -10.74 -9.32 -0.55
C ASP A 57 -10.92 -8.13 0.40
N THR A 58 -12.16 -7.73 0.59
CA THR A 58 -12.51 -6.59 1.46
C THR A 58 -12.34 -6.91 2.94
N LYS A 59 -12.45 -8.17 3.33
CA LYS A 59 -12.27 -8.58 4.73
C LYS A 59 -10.79 -8.53 5.11
N VAL A 60 -9.92 -8.96 4.22
CA VAL A 60 -8.47 -8.88 4.43
C VAL A 60 -8.05 -7.42 4.51
N TYR A 61 -8.58 -6.56 3.62
CA TYR A 61 -8.28 -5.13 3.69
C TYR A 61 -8.73 -4.51 5.02
N ALA A 62 -9.90 -4.88 5.51
CA ALA A 62 -10.39 -4.37 6.79
C ALA A 62 -9.43 -4.71 7.94
N LYS A 63 -8.95 -5.94 7.98
CA LYS A 63 -7.94 -6.36 8.97
C LYS A 63 -6.65 -5.55 8.82
N PHE A 64 -6.18 -5.42 7.60
CA PHE A 64 -4.97 -4.65 7.29
C PHE A 64 -5.13 -3.19 7.72
N PHE A 65 -6.26 -2.57 7.38
CA PHE A 65 -6.57 -1.20 7.76
C PHE A 65 -6.49 -1.00 9.28
N HIS A 66 -7.12 -1.89 10.06
CA HIS A 66 -7.12 -1.79 11.52
C HIS A 66 -5.73 -2.02 12.11
N HIS A 67 -4.96 -2.96 11.62
CA HIS A 67 -3.58 -3.18 12.06
C HIS A 67 -2.71 -1.95 11.79
N MET A 68 -2.85 -1.36 10.62
CA MET A 68 -2.09 -0.15 10.27
C MET A 68 -2.49 1.04 11.12
N LEU A 69 -3.80 1.21 11.36
CA LEU A 69 -4.31 2.28 12.22
C LEU A 69 -3.79 2.15 13.65
N ASP A 70 -3.80 0.94 14.20
CA ASP A 70 -3.26 0.68 15.54
C ASP A 70 -1.75 0.97 15.62
N ALA A 71 -1.04 0.81 14.53
CA ALA A 71 0.39 1.14 14.43
C ALA A 71 0.66 2.62 14.12
N GLY A 72 -0.37 3.44 14.01
CA GLY A 72 -0.25 4.88 13.75
C GLY A 72 -0.23 5.26 12.28
N VAL A 73 -0.65 4.36 11.38
CA VAL A 73 -0.73 4.62 9.94
C VAL A 73 -2.19 4.64 9.52
N TYR A 74 -2.68 5.81 9.13
CA TYR A 74 -4.05 5.96 8.67
C TYR A 74 -4.13 5.86 7.15
N LEU A 75 -4.79 4.80 6.68
CA LEU A 75 -5.05 4.55 5.26
C LEU A 75 -6.47 4.98 4.91
N ALA A 76 -6.79 4.97 3.62
CA ALA A 76 -8.17 5.14 3.18
C ALA A 76 -9.02 3.97 3.72
N PRO A 77 -10.26 4.22 4.15
CA PRO A 77 -11.13 3.17 4.71
C PRO A 77 -11.58 2.12 3.68
N SER A 78 -11.30 2.35 2.41
CA SER A 78 -11.59 1.41 1.31
C SER A 78 -10.34 1.21 0.44
N GLN A 79 -10.04 -0.04 0.07
CA GLN A 79 -8.95 -0.32 -0.87
C GLN A 79 -9.25 0.16 -2.30
N PHE A 80 -10.48 0.57 -2.57
CA PHE A 80 -10.88 1.10 -3.87
C PHE A 80 -10.61 2.61 -3.99
N GLU A 81 -10.04 3.22 -2.96
CA GLU A 81 -9.60 4.60 -2.96
C GLU A 81 -8.09 4.67 -3.17
N ALA A 82 -7.65 5.64 -3.97
CA ALA A 82 -6.23 5.85 -4.21
C ALA A 82 -5.56 6.48 -2.99
N ALA A 83 -4.33 6.05 -2.72
CA ALA A 83 -3.47 6.69 -1.75
C ALA A 83 -2.51 7.64 -2.46
N PHE A 84 -2.19 8.75 -1.79
CA PHE A 84 -1.28 9.76 -2.32
C PHE A 84 -0.11 9.96 -1.37
N MET A 85 1.10 9.99 -1.94
CA MET A 85 2.29 10.40 -1.23
C MET A 85 2.47 11.90 -1.34
N SER A 86 3.09 12.51 -0.34
CA SER A 86 3.47 13.92 -0.38
C SER A 86 4.94 14.09 -0.01
N VAL A 87 5.51 15.26 -0.31
CA VAL A 87 6.90 15.56 0.07
C VAL A 87 7.07 15.68 1.59
N ALA A 88 5.98 15.82 2.33
CA ALA A 88 6.01 15.78 3.79
C ALA A 88 6.34 14.39 4.34
N HIS A 89 6.08 13.33 3.58
CA HIS A 89 6.43 11.96 3.96
C HIS A 89 7.94 11.76 3.77
N THR A 90 8.65 11.61 4.88
CA THR A 90 10.10 11.41 4.88
C THR A 90 10.45 9.94 4.62
N PRO A 91 11.72 9.62 4.28
CA PRO A 91 12.15 8.23 4.23
C PRO A 91 11.90 7.46 5.53
N ARG A 92 11.98 8.15 6.69
CA ARG A 92 11.67 7.56 7.99
C ARG A 92 10.18 7.20 8.12
N ASP A 93 9.28 8.05 7.59
CA ASP A 93 7.86 7.75 7.57
C ASP A 93 7.57 6.52 6.73
N ILE A 94 8.25 6.36 5.59
CA ILE A 94 8.13 5.19 4.73
C ILE A 94 8.62 3.94 5.46
N GLU A 95 9.76 4.01 6.14
CA GLU A 95 10.30 2.90 6.92
C GLU A 95 9.32 2.48 8.03
N ARG A 96 8.76 3.44 8.76
CA ARG A 96 7.76 3.16 9.79
C ARG A 96 6.51 2.51 9.22
N THR A 97 6.06 2.97 8.05
CA THR A 97 4.90 2.40 7.35
C THR A 97 5.19 0.96 6.93
N LEU A 98 6.36 0.69 6.37
CA LEU A 98 6.76 -0.65 5.96
C LEU A 98 6.91 -1.60 7.14
N ASN A 99 7.45 -1.14 8.26
CA ASN A 99 7.55 -1.94 9.49
C ASN A 99 6.16 -2.29 10.02
N ALA A 100 5.23 -1.33 10.03
CA ALA A 100 3.84 -1.56 10.41
C ALA A 100 3.17 -2.56 9.47
N ALA A 101 3.38 -2.41 8.16
CA ALA A 101 2.84 -3.33 7.16
C ALA A 101 3.37 -4.75 7.33
N GLN A 102 4.65 -4.91 7.64
CA GLN A 102 5.25 -6.22 7.87
C GLN A 102 4.56 -6.95 9.02
N ALA A 103 4.33 -6.26 10.12
CA ALA A 103 3.61 -6.82 11.26
C ALA A 103 2.15 -7.13 10.90
N ALA A 104 1.48 -6.24 10.18
CA ALA A 104 0.11 -6.41 9.73
C ALA A 104 -0.03 -7.64 8.81
N PHE A 105 0.83 -7.78 7.82
CA PHE A 105 0.78 -8.92 6.88
C PHE A 105 0.98 -10.26 7.56
N LYS A 106 1.76 -10.33 8.63
CA LYS A 106 1.92 -11.56 9.40
C LYS A 106 0.64 -12.00 10.10
N SER A 107 -0.29 -11.08 10.32
CA SER A 107 -1.55 -11.32 11.03
C SER A 107 -2.71 -11.63 10.10
N LEU A 108 -2.52 -11.53 8.80
CA LEU A 108 -3.59 -11.73 7.80
C LEU A 108 -3.79 -13.21 7.42
#